data_7fb1e2c3b342a1210f250daeb08f1b3d
#
_entry.id   7fb1e2c3b342a1210f250daeb08f1b3d
#
_cell.length_a   1.000
_cell.length_b   1.000
_cell.length_c   1.000
_cell.angle_alpha   90.00
_cell.angle_beta   90.00
_cell.angle_gamma   90.00
#
_symmetry.space_group_name_H-M   'P 1'
#
loop_
_entity.id
_entity.type
_entity.pdbx_description
1 polymer ?
#
loop_
_entity_poly.entity_id
_entity_poly.type
_entity_poly.pdbx_seq_one_letter_code
_entity_poly.pdbx_strand_id
1 'polypeptide(L)'
;MNKMKKNDYFIDVSSYQPADLTAICQAAGTRKTIIKVSEGTGYLSPNRFKQTETSEPVGYYHFARFGGNVSQAVAEANYFLANVPTKVSYLVCDYEDGASASKQANTDAILAFMDKVASAGYNPIYYSYKPYTLANVDYTQIIAKYPNSLWIAAYPNYNVTPDPVWDIFPSMDGIRWWQFTSTGIAGGLDKNVVLIDDEQTASPTEKQEEISEEEEDMLNFVMRSKSGKQGYVGCVNGSIFGIGDIGTVGALQDAGCKHLVLDDGDFDRLINSQKLDDDKRNEVLKVALDNVANTIKNK
;
A
#
# COMPACT_ATOMS: atom_id res chain seq x y z
N MET A 1 14.89 9.41 4.66
CA MET A 1 14.72 8.22 3.81
C MET A 1 15.55 8.40 2.54
N ASN A 2 16.17 7.34 2.03
CA ASN A 2 16.99 7.41 0.83
C ASN A 2 16.08 7.60 -0.40
N LYS A 3 16.26 8.74 -1.09
CA LYS A 3 15.50 9.03 -2.31
C LYS A 3 16.06 8.26 -3.51
N MET A 4 15.19 7.86 -4.42
CA MET A 4 15.54 7.23 -5.69
C MET A 4 15.46 8.26 -6.79
N LYS A 5 16.50 8.31 -7.64
CA LYS A 5 16.57 9.20 -8.81
C LYS A 5 16.52 8.39 -10.09
N LYS A 6 16.00 8.98 -11.14
CA LYS A 6 16.03 8.38 -12.48
C LYS A 6 17.46 7.97 -12.85
N ASN A 7 17.59 6.78 -13.40
CA ASN A 7 18.84 6.10 -13.74
C ASN A 7 19.66 5.60 -12.53
N ASP A 8 19.17 5.72 -11.30
CA ASP A 8 19.76 4.98 -10.19
C ASP A 8 19.61 3.48 -10.43
N TYR A 9 20.62 2.72 -10.06
CA TYR A 9 20.53 1.27 -9.97
C TYR A 9 20.25 0.85 -8.53
N PHE A 10 19.53 -0.23 -8.39
CA PHE A 10 19.38 -0.96 -7.13
C PHE A 10 19.35 -2.47 -7.39
N ILE A 11 19.55 -3.24 -6.35
CA ILE A 11 19.45 -4.70 -6.38
C ILE A 11 18.29 -5.15 -5.52
N ASP A 12 17.70 -6.27 -5.88
CA ASP A 12 16.75 -6.93 -4.98
C ASP A 12 17.32 -8.28 -4.55
N VAL A 13 17.04 -8.62 -3.30
CA VAL A 13 17.69 -9.73 -2.59
C VAL A 13 16.71 -10.48 -1.69
N SER A 14 17.02 -11.75 -1.48
CA SER A 14 16.27 -12.64 -0.59
C SER A 14 17.23 -13.48 0.27
N SER A 15 16.75 -14.59 0.79
CA SER A 15 17.60 -15.57 1.49
C SER A 15 18.55 -16.35 0.56
N TYR A 16 18.41 -16.20 -0.76
CA TYR A 16 19.37 -16.77 -1.74
C TYR A 16 20.70 -16.01 -1.76
N GLN A 17 20.69 -14.73 -1.39
CA GLN A 17 21.91 -13.95 -1.21
C GLN A 17 22.42 -14.05 0.23
N PRO A 18 23.72 -13.82 0.47
CA PRO A 18 24.31 -13.79 1.81
C PRO A 18 23.59 -12.80 2.75
N ALA A 19 23.68 -13.05 4.04
CA ALA A 19 23.15 -12.12 5.04
C ALA A 19 23.93 -10.79 5.02
N ASP A 20 25.26 -10.83 4.84
CA ASP A 20 26.08 -9.62 4.65
C ASP A 20 26.18 -9.29 3.16
N LEU A 21 25.58 -8.16 2.77
CA LEU A 21 25.52 -7.70 1.39
C LEU A 21 26.72 -6.83 0.96
N THR A 22 27.67 -6.55 1.84
CA THR A 22 28.76 -5.60 1.55
C THR A 22 29.49 -5.93 0.24
N ALA A 23 29.89 -7.18 0.05
CA ALA A 23 30.61 -7.61 -1.16
C ALA A 23 29.72 -7.58 -2.41
N ILE A 24 28.45 -7.97 -2.29
CA ILE A 24 27.48 -7.96 -3.38
C ILE A 24 27.17 -6.53 -3.82
N CYS A 25 26.96 -5.63 -2.88
CA CYS A 25 26.74 -4.20 -3.15
C CYS A 25 27.94 -3.58 -3.89
N GLN A 26 29.15 -3.93 -3.48
CA GLN A 26 30.37 -3.48 -4.15
C GLN A 26 30.44 -4.01 -5.58
N ALA A 27 30.17 -5.29 -5.80
CA ALA A 27 30.19 -5.91 -7.13
C ALA A 27 29.08 -5.37 -8.04
N ALA A 28 27.91 -5.07 -7.49
CA ALA A 28 26.77 -4.50 -8.24
C ALA A 28 26.93 -3.00 -8.54
N GLY A 29 27.86 -2.30 -7.86
CA GLY A 29 28.07 -0.86 -7.99
C GLY A 29 26.97 -0.02 -7.34
N THR A 30 26.18 -0.59 -6.44
CA THR A 30 25.11 0.11 -5.70
C THR A 30 24.89 -0.52 -4.32
N ARG A 31 24.56 0.31 -3.35
CA ARG A 31 24.13 -0.12 -2.01
C ARG A 31 22.60 -0.08 -1.82
N LYS A 32 21.87 0.53 -2.78
CA LYS A 32 20.41 0.60 -2.74
C LYS A 32 19.82 -0.79 -2.94
N THR A 33 18.92 -1.18 -2.02
CA THR A 33 18.36 -2.53 -2.02
C THR A 33 16.85 -2.53 -1.79
N ILE A 34 16.18 -3.53 -2.37
CA ILE A 34 14.85 -3.99 -1.95
C ILE A 34 15.02 -5.42 -1.42
N ILE A 35 14.60 -5.67 -0.18
CA ILE A 35 14.91 -6.90 0.54
C ILE A 35 13.65 -7.70 0.81
N LYS A 36 13.65 -9.01 0.53
CA LYS A 36 12.55 -9.92 0.90
C LYS A 36 12.38 -9.94 2.42
N VAL A 37 11.17 -9.68 2.87
CA VAL A 37 10.80 -9.83 4.29
C VAL A 37 10.00 -11.10 4.52
N SER A 38 8.97 -11.34 3.71
CA SER A 38 8.02 -12.41 3.98
C SER A 38 7.46 -13.03 2.71
N GLU A 39 6.80 -14.18 2.88
CA GLU A 39 6.05 -14.89 1.85
C GLU A 39 4.83 -15.54 2.50
N GLY A 40 3.63 -15.32 1.96
CA GLY A 40 2.40 -15.71 2.60
C GLY A 40 2.35 -15.22 4.06
N THR A 41 1.68 -15.96 4.93
CA THR A 41 1.66 -15.67 6.38
C THR A 41 2.56 -16.59 7.21
N GLY A 42 3.39 -17.43 6.57
CA GLY A 42 4.15 -18.50 7.25
C GLY A 42 5.66 -18.41 7.10
N TYR A 43 6.19 -17.57 6.21
CA TYR A 43 7.63 -17.47 5.99
C TYR A 43 8.16 -16.07 6.27
N LEU A 44 9.30 -16.00 6.94
CA LEU A 44 10.10 -14.78 7.11
C LEU A 44 11.52 -15.03 6.62
N SER A 45 12.05 -14.11 5.81
CA SER A 45 13.45 -14.17 5.38
C SER A 45 14.39 -14.11 6.59
N PRO A 46 15.23 -15.12 6.82
CA PRO A 46 16.14 -15.13 7.98
C PRO A 46 17.20 -14.03 7.88
N ASN A 47 17.54 -13.62 6.65
CA ASN A 47 18.61 -12.67 6.38
C ASN A 47 18.16 -11.20 6.43
N ARG A 48 16.85 -10.92 6.51
CA ARG A 48 16.29 -9.58 6.33
C ARG A 48 16.91 -8.49 7.21
N PHE A 49 17.20 -8.79 8.48
CA PHE A 49 17.81 -7.80 9.39
C PHE A 49 19.26 -7.52 9.04
N LYS A 50 20.06 -8.57 8.80
CA LYS A 50 21.48 -8.40 8.48
C LYS A 50 21.69 -7.78 7.11
N GLN A 51 20.85 -8.13 6.13
CA GLN A 51 20.84 -7.50 4.82
C GLN A 51 20.47 -6.00 4.93
N THR A 52 19.52 -5.65 5.81
CA THR A 52 19.18 -4.24 6.12
C THR A 52 20.36 -3.47 6.71
N GLU A 53 21.10 -4.06 7.64
CA GLU A 53 22.26 -3.42 8.29
C GLU A 53 23.44 -3.19 7.32
N THR A 54 23.62 -4.08 6.34
CA THR A 54 24.80 -4.10 5.47
C THR A 54 24.59 -3.47 4.09
N SER A 55 23.41 -2.88 3.86
CA SER A 55 23.04 -2.19 2.63
C SER A 55 22.35 -0.85 2.90
N GLU A 56 21.72 -0.28 1.88
CA GLU A 56 20.91 0.94 1.97
C GLU A 56 19.50 0.64 1.49
N PRO A 57 18.63 0.02 2.32
CA PRO A 57 17.30 -0.36 1.89
C PRO A 57 16.47 0.88 1.52
N VAL A 58 15.90 0.84 0.33
CA VAL A 58 14.91 1.80 -0.17
C VAL A 58 13.51 1.24 -0.08
N GLY A 59 13.37 -0.08 -0.01
CA GLY A 59 12.13 -0.79 0.14
C GLY A 59 12.31 -2.22 0.64
N TYR A 60 11.16 -2.84 0.90
CA TYR A 60 11.05 -4.26 1.22
C TYR A 60 9.98 -4.90 0.36
N TYR A 61 10.07 -6.22 0.13
CA TYR A 61 9.05 -6.94 -0.60
C TYR A 61 8.49 -8.15 0.14
N HIS A 62 7.25 -8.44 -0.20
CA HIS A 62 6.49 -9.59 0.21
C HIS A 62 6.14 -10.44 -1.00
N PHE A 63 6.51 -11.72 -1.00
CA PHE A 63 6.09 -12.65 -2.04
C PHE A 63 4.66 -13.12 -1.74
N ALA A 64 3.74 -12.74 -2.61
CA ALA A 64 2.32 -12.96 -2.43
C ALA A 64 1.91 -14.42 -2.69
N ARG A 65 1.06 -14.97 -1.82
CA ARG A 65 0.46 -16.30 -1.95
C ARG A 65 -1.06 -16.28 -1.92
N PHE A 66 -1.66 -15.11 -1.89
CA PHE A 66 -3.10 -14.94 -1.74
C PHE A 66 -3.92 -15.21 -3.00
N GLY A 67 -3.31 -15.38 -4.19
CA GLY A 67 -4.05 -15.55 -5.45
C GLY A 67 -5.08 -14.43 -5.66
N GLY A 68 -6.36 -14.80 -5.84
CA GLY A 68 -7.47 -13.83 -5.95
C GLY A 68 -8.27 -13.63 -4.65
N ASN A 69 -7.71 -13.96 -3.47
CA ASN A 69 -8.41 -13.88 -2.20
C ASN A 69 -8.08 -12.58 -1.45
N VAL A 70 -9.04 -11.65 -1.42
CA VAL A 70 -8.90 -10.33 -0.78
C VAL A 70 -8.60 -10.45 0.72
N SER A 71 -9.31 -11.31 1.45
CA SER A 71 -9.10 -11.47 2.90
C SER A 71 -7.71 -12.01 3.22
N GLN A 72 -7.20 -12.94 2.39
CA GLN A 72 -5.84 -13.45 2.54
C GLN A 72 -4.81 -12.37 2.17
N ALA A 73 -5.04 -11.57 1.12
CA ALA A 73 -4.17 -10.45 0.74
C ALA A 73 -4.02 -9.44 1.89
N VAL A 74 -5.11 -9.11 2.58
CA VAL A 74 -5.11 -8.26 3.79
C VAL A 74 -4.32 -8.91 4.92
N ALA A 75 -4.49 -10.21 5.16
CA ALA A 75 -3.75 -10.93 6.19
C ALA A 75 -2.24 -10.96 5.90
N GLU A 76 -1.86 -11.22 4.64
CA GLU A 76 -0.46 -11.20 4.18
C GLU A 76 0.15 -9.79 4.28
N ALA A 77 -0.59 -8.74 3.91
CA ALA A 77 -0.15 -7.36 4.08
C ALA A 77 0.09 -7.01 5.56
N ASN A 78 -0.81 -7.38 6.46
CA ASN A 78 -0.64 -7.16 7.90
C ASN A 78 0.57 -7.93 8.44
N TYR A 79 0.76 -9.18 8.01
CA TYR A 79 1.94 -9.98 8.38
C TYR A 79 3.24 -9.35 7.89
N PHE A 80 3.26 -8.86 6.66
CA PHE A 80 4.39 -8.15 6.09
C PHE A 80 4.71 -6.87 6.88
N LEU A 81 3.72 -6.00 7.08
CA LEU A 81 3.86 -4.73 7.81
C LEU A 81 4.41 -4.93 9.24
N ALA A 82 3.95 -5.96 9.93
CA ALA A 82 4.42 -6.29 11.29
C ALA A 82 5.89 -6.74 11.34
N ASN A 83 6.49 -7.12 10.20
CA ASN A 83 7.83 -7.71 10.12
C ASN A 83 8.84 -6.88 9.32
N VAL A 84 8.47 -5.67 8.87
CA VAL A 84 9.36 -4.71 8.20
C VAL A 84 10.49 -4.30 9.16
N PRO A 85 11.77 -4.49 8.79
CA PRO A 85 12.89 -4.25 9.72
C PRO A 85 13.06 -2.79 10.14
N THR A 86 12.92 -1.85 9.21
CA THR A 86 13.08 -0.40 9.44
C THR A 86 12.13 0.38 8.53
N LYS A 87 11.89 1.65 8.85
CA LYS A 87 11.07 2.51 8.00
C LYS A 87 11.81 2.83 6.69
N VAL A 88 11.15 2.60 5.57
CA VAL A 88 11.61 2.84 4.19
C VAL A 88 10.54 3.61 3.41
N SER A 89 10.82 3.98 2.16
CA SER A 89 9.84 4.67 1.32
C SER A 89 8.84 3.72 0.67
N TYR A 90 9.26 2.50 0.31
CA TYR A 90 8.49 1.61 -0.56
C TYR A 90 8.28 0.24 0.06
N LEU A 91 7.06 -0.30 -0.09
CA LEU A 91 6.74 -1.69 0.21
C LEU A 91 6.10 -2.34 -1.02
N VAL A 92 6.60 -3.51 -1.38
CA VAL A 92 6.30 -4.16 -2.65
C VAL A 92 5.45 -5.40 -2.45
N CYS A 93 4.37 -5.50 -3.25
CA CYS A 93 3.61 -6.72 -3.50
C CYS A 93 4.26 -7.45 -4.69
N ASP A 94 4.98 -8.51 -4.44
CA ASP A 94 5.59 -9.38 -5.44
C ASP A 94 4.57 -10.49 -5.80
N TYR A 95 3.87 -10.30 -6.94
CA TYR A 95 2.78 -11.17 -7.39
C TYR A 95 3.12 -11.79 -8.74
N GLU A 96 3.79 -12.93 -8.72
CA GLU A 96 4.30 -13.60 -9.92
C GLU A 96 4.00 -15.10 -9.99
N ASP A 97 3.26 -15.61 -9.01
CA ASP A 97 2.85 -17.01 -8.93
C ASP A 97 1.49 -17.14 -8.23
N GLY A 98 0.77 -18.24 -8.52
CA GLY A 98 -0.45 -18.62 -7.79
C GLY A 98 -1.69 -17.79 -8.11
N ALA A 99 -1.73 -17.07 -9.25
CA ALA A 99 -2.92 -16.33 -9.66
C ALA A 99 -4.14 -17.24 -9.79
N SER A 100 -5.30 -16.74 -9.35
CA SER A 100 -6.59 -17.41 -9.63
C SER A 100 -6.96 -17.27 -11.12
N ALA A 101 -7.94 -18.03 -11.56
CA ALA A 101 -8.46 -17.93 -12.93
C ALA A 101 -9.22 -16.60 -13.20
N SER A 102 -9.56 -15.84 -12.16
CA SER A 102 -10.27 -14.58 -12.29
C SER A 102 -9.29 -13.39 -12.21
N LYS A 103 -9.08 -12.75 -13.35
CA LYS A 103 -8.23 -11.56 -13.47
C LYS A 103 -8.70 -10.42 -12.54
N GLN A 104 -10.01 -10.23 -12.43
CA GLN A 104 -10.57 -9.20 -11.54
C GLN A 104 -10.31 -9.55 -10.06
N ALA A 105 -10.55 -10.80 -9.65
CA ALA A 105 -10.30 -11.20 -8.26
C ALA A 105 -8.80 -11.05 -7.87
N ASN A 106 -7.89 -11.35 -8.79
CA ASN A 106 -6.46 -11.13 -8.58
C ASN A 106 -6.14 -9.63 -8.41
N THR A 107 -6.73 -8.79 -9.26
CA THR A 107 -6.57 -7.34 -9.21
C THR A 107 -7.10 -6.75 -7.91
N ASP A 108 -8.30 -7.17 -7.48
CA ASP A 108 -8.93 -6.73 -6.23
C ASP A 108 -8.07 -7.12 -5.01
N ALA A 109 -7.52 -8.33 -5.01
CA ALA A 109 -6.64 -8.80 -3.93
C ALA A 109 -5.33 -8.02 -3.88
N ILE A 110 -4.70 -7.74 -5.03
CA ILE A 110 -3.49 -6.90 -5.11
C ILE A 110 -3.80 -5.49 -4.60
N LEU A 111 -4.91 -4.88 -5.04
CA LEU A 111 -5.30 -3.55 -4.57
C LEU A 111 -5.56 -3.52 -3.06
N ALA A 112 -6.21 -4.54 -2.50
CA ALA A 112 -6.43 -4.63 -1.06
C ALA A 112 -5.11 -4.73 -0.26
N PHE A 113 -4.11 -5.47 -0.78
CA PHE A 113 -2.76 -5.50 -0.21
C PHE A 113 -2.11 -4.11 -0.26
N MET A 114 -2.13 -3.47 -1.43
CA MET A 114 -1.53 -2.15 -1.64
C MET A 114 -2.21 -1.07 -0.79
N ASP A 115 -3.52 -1.15 -0.58
CA ASP A 115 -4.28 -0.26 0.30
C ASP A 115 -3.81 -0.35 1.76
N LYS A 116 -3.53 -1.56 2.24
CA LYS A 116 -2.98 -1.74 3.60
C LYS A 116 -1.59 -1.14 3.72
N VAL A 117 -0.76 -1.30 2.71
CA VAL A 117 0.58 -0.70 2.63
C VAL A 117 0.48 0.83 2.66
N ALA A 118 -0.39 1.41 1.81
CA ALA A 118 -0.59 2.86 1.74
C ALA A 118 -1.14 3.42 3.06
N SER A 119 -2.14 2.76 3.67
CA SER A 119 -2.71 3.15 4.96
C SER A 119 -1.70 3.12 6.11
N ALA A 120 -0.62 2.35 5.98
CA ALA A 120 0.49 2.33 6.93
C ALA A 120 1.57 3.40 6.64
N GLY A 121 1.32 4.31 5.69
CA GLY A 121 2.21 5.43 5.34
C GLY A 121 3.42 5.04 4.49
N TYR A 122 3.30 4.00 3.66
CA TYR A 122 4.32 3.60 2.69
C TYR A 122 3.80 3.76 1.26
N ASN A 123 4.70 3.93 0.29
CA ASN A 123 4.35 3.91 -1.11
C ASN A 123 4.24 2.45 -1.60
N PRO A 124 3.05 1.98 -1.99
CA PRO A 124 2.88 0.61 -2.47
C PRO A 124 3.40 0.46 -3.89
N ILE A 125 4.09 -0.65 -4.16
CA ILE A 125 4.56 -1.05 -5.48
C ILE A 125 4.04 -2.45 -5.80
N TYR A 126 3.61 -2.64 -7.03
CA TYR A 126 3.29 -3.95 -7.62
C TYR A 126 4.49 -4.43 -8.42
N TYR A 127 5.00 -5.63 -8.13
CA TYR A 127 6.03 -6.30 -8.93
C TYR A 127 5.49 -7.55 -9.59
N SER A 128 5.88 -7.72 -10.83
CA SER A 128 5.73 -8.97 -11.60
C SER A 128 6.51 -8.87 -12.93
N TYR A 129 6.36 -9.87 -13.81
CA TYR A 129 6.83 -9.78 -15.19
C TYR A 129 5.68 -9.54 -16.18
N LYS A 130 5.97 -8.86 -17.30
CA LYS A 130 4.94 -8.37 -18.24
C LYS A 130 3.98 -9.47 -18.72
N PRO A 131 4.41 -10.66 -19.19
CA PRO A 131 3.47 -11.69 -19.64
C PRO A 131 2.50 -12.14 -18.54
N TYR A 132 2.98 -12.32 -17.32
CA TYR A 132 2.14 -12.75 -16.19
C TYR A 132 1.14 -11.65 -15.81
N THR A 133 1.61 -10.40 -15.74
CA THR A 133 0.75 -9.24 -15.47
C THR A 133 -0.39 -9.17 -16.48
N LEU A 134 -0.09 -9.20 -17.79
CA LEU A 134 -1.09 -9.08 -18.83
C LEU A 134 -2.09 -10.24 -18.83
N ALA A 135 -1.67 -11.44 -18.48
CA ALA A 135 -2.54 -12.61 -18.39
C ALA A 135 -3.47 -12.55 -17.17
N ASN A 136 -2.97 -12.14 -16.01
CA ASN A 136 -3.61 -12.39 -14.71
C ASN A 136 -4.10 -11.15 -13.98
N VAL A 137 -3.69 -9.94 -14.38
CA VAL A 137 -3.94 -8.69 -13.62
C VAL A 137 -4.40 -7.57 -14.55
N ASP A 138 -5.44 -6.87 -14.17
CA ASP A 138 -5.78 -5.59 -14.79
C ASP A 138 -4.96 -4.46 -14.14
N TYR A 139 -3.72 -4.33 -14.62
CA TYR A 139 -2.78 -3.35 -14.10
C TYR A 139 -3.24 -1.89 -14.30
N THR A 140 -4.18 -1.65 -15.22
CA THR A 140 -4.72 -0.30 -15.44
C THR A 140 -5.50 0.20 -14.23
N GLN A 141 -6.18 -0.68 -13.50
CA GLN A 141 -6.81 -0.34 -12.22
C GLN A 141 -5.77 -0.03 -11.15
N ILE A 142 -4.63 -0.74 -11.15
CA ILE A 142 -3.55 -0.47 -10.21
C ILE A 142 -2.99 0.92 -10.43
N ILE A 143 -2.59 1.27 -11.67
CA ILE A 143 -1.99 2.58 -11.97
C ILE A 143 -3.01 3.73 -11.92
N ALA A 144 -4.29 3.47 -12.09
CA ALA A 144 -5.34 4.45 -11.87
C ALA A 144 -5.42 4.88 -10.39
N LYS A 145 -5.23 3.94 -9.47
CA LYS A 145 -5.25 4.21 -8.02
C LYS A 145 -3.89 4.63 -7.48
N TYR A 146 -2.83 3.99 -7.95
CA TYR A 146 -1.44 4.22 -7.56
C TYR A 146 -0.60 4.53 -8.80
N PRO A 147 -0.58 5.78 -9.29
CA PRO A 147 0.19 6.16 -10.47
C PRO A 147 1.69 5.85 -10.31
N ASN A 148 2.31 5.35 -11.39
CA ASN A 148 3.72 5.01 -11.40
C ASN A 148 4.14 4.05 -10.27
N SER A 149 3.36 3.01 -10.05
CA SER A 149 3.60 2.01 -9.00
C SER A 149 3.99 0.63 -9.52
N LEU A 150 4.33 0.51 -10.79
CA LEU A 150 4.74 -0.78 -11.34
C LEU A 150 6.26 -0.95 -11.29
N TRP A 151 6.69 -2.11 -10.87
CA TRP A 151 8.04 -2.65 -11.02
C TRP A 151 7.94 -3.91 -11.86
N ILE A 152 8.45 -3.85 -13.09
CA ILE A 152 8.24 -4.90 -14.09
C ILE A 152 9.57 -5.53 -14.48
N ALA A 153 9.62 -6.88 -14.45
CA ALA A 153 10.75 -7.65 -14.90
C ALA A 153 10.66 -7.97 -16.41
N ALA A 154 11.79 -7.79 -17.11
CA ALA A 154 12.00 -8.26 -18.45
C ALA A 154 13.50 -8.38 -18.74
N TYR A 155 13.97 -9.57 -19.11
CA TYR A 155 15.39 -9.90 -19.29
C TYR A 155 15.70 -10.24 -20.75
N PRO A 156 16.88 -9.86 -21.26
CA PRO A 156 17.32 -10.27 -22.61
C PRO A 156 17.68 -11.77 -22.67
N ASN A 157 18.34 -12.27 -21.63
CA ASN A 157 18.84 -13.65 -21.48
C ASN A 157 19.39 -13.84 -20.05
N TYR A 158 20.08 -14.95 -19.81
CA TYR A 158 20.72 -15.26 -18.51
C TYR A 158 22.24 -15.06 -18.49
N ASN A 159 22.81 -14.34 -19.48
CA ASN A 159 24.21 -13.93 -19.42
C ASN A 159 24.37 -12.77 -18.43
N VAL A 160 25.59 -12.55 -17.97
CA VAL A 160 25.89 -11.39 -17.11
C VAL A 160 25.56 -10.10 -17.84
N THR A 161 24.60 -9.37 -17.31
CA THR A 161 24.04 -8.15 -17.92
C THR A 161 24.11 -7.03 -16.89
N PRO A 162 25.23 -6.29 -16.81
CA PRO A 162 25.41 -5.27 -15.77
C PRO A 162 24.60 -3.99 -16.01
N ASP A 163 24.19 -3.74 -17.27
CA ASP A 163 23.46 -2.53 -17.70
C ASP A 163 22.21 -2.88 -18.51
N PRO A 164 21.16 -2.03 -18.52
CA PRO A 164 19.91 -2.28 -19.22
C PRO A 164 20.11 -2.42 -20.74
N VAL A 165 19.50 -3.47 -21.31
CA VAL A 165 19.34 -3.64 -22.77
C VAL A 165 17.99 -3.06 -23.16
N TRP A 166 17.94 -1.79 -23.53
CA TRP A 166 16.70 -1.01 -23.72
C TRP A 166 15.74 -1.58 -24.77
N ASP A 167 16.23 -2.35 -25.75
CA ASP A 167 15.39 -3.04 -26.73
C ASP A 167 14.44 -4.05 -26.11
N ILE A 168 14.73 -4.50 -24.86
CA ILE A 168 13.92 -5.46 -24.10
C ILE A 168 12.97 -4.76 -23.11
N PHE A 169 13.00 -3.44 -23.07
CA PHE A 169 12.14 -2.68 -22.15
C PHE A 169 10.66 -3.10 -22.27
N PRO A 170 9.96 -3.40 -21.16
CA PRO A 170 8.64 -4.02 -21.19
C PRO A 170 7.52 -3.14 -21.76
N SER A 171 7.71 -1.86 -21.95
CA SER A 171 6.78 -0.91 -22.58
C SER A 171 5.33 -1.06 -22.09
N MET A 172 5.12 -0.72 -20.82
CA MET A 172 3.80 -0.63 -20.17
C MET A 172 3.68 0.75 -19.51
N ASP A 173 2.47 1.24 -19.37
CA ASP A 173 2.22 2.48 -18.63
C ASP A 173 2.45 2.28 -17.13
N GLY A 174 2.88 3.33 -16.44
CA GLY A 174 3.00 3.34 -14.99
C GLY A 174 4.21 2.60 -14.42
N ILE A 175 5.19 2.22 -15.25
CA ILE A 175 6.43 1.60 -14.78
C ILE A 175 7.31 2.65 -14.09
N ARG A 176 7.56 2.43 -12.79
CA ARG A 176 8.53 3.19 -11.99
C ARG A 176 9.90 2.57 -12.05
N TRP A 177 9.98 1.23 -11.98
CA TRP A 177 11.21 0.46 -11.93
C TRP A 177 11.18 -0.68 -12.92
N TRP A 178 12.32 -0.94 -13.53
CA TRP A 178 12.53 -2.08 -14.40
C TRP A 178 13.59 -2.99 -13.84
N GLN A 179 13.25 -4.25 -13.54
CA GLN A 179 14.21 -5.30 -13.29
C GLN A 179 14.68 -5.83 -14.66
N PHE A 180 15.88 -5.44 -15.06
CA PHE A 180 16.35 -5.69 -16.42
C PHE A 180 17.20 -6.96 -16.54
N THR A 181 17.55 -7.60 -15.43
CA THR A 181 18.30 -8.84 -15.39
C THR A 181 18.19 -9.56 -14.06
N SER A 182 18.32 -10.89 -14.08
CA SER A 182 18.58 -11.74 -12.90
C SER A 182 20.06 -12.13 -12.75
N THR A 183 20.91 -11.60 -13.61
CA THR A 183 22.34 -11.91 -13.69
C THR A 183 23.19 -10.64 -13.83
N GLY A 184 22.91 -9.63 -12.98
CA GLY A 184 23.63 -8.35 -12.97
C GLY A 184 25.10 -8.45 -12.61
N ILE A 185 25.50 -9.55 -11.95
CA ILE A 185 26.90 -9.93 -11.67
C ILE A 185 27.10 -11.42 -11.94
N ALA A 186 28.34 -11.85 -12.02
CA ALA A 186 28.69 -13.28 -12.09
C ALA A 186 28.16 -14.01 -10.84
N GLY A 187 27.50 -15.15 -11.04
CA GLY A 187 26.87 -15.93 -9.98
C GLY A 187 25.37 -15.64 -9.78
N GLY A 188 24.83 -14.62 -10.46
CA GLY A 188 23.40 -14.28 -10.43
C GLY A 188 23.07 -13.22 -9.36
N LEU A 189 22.41 -12.15 -9.79
CA LEU A 189 21.84 -11.12 -8.92
C LEU A 189 20.83 -10.31 -9.71
N ASP A 190 19.68 -10.10 -9.14
CA ASP A 190 18.66 -9.23 -9.71
C ASP A 190 19.13 -7.77 -9.65
N LYS A 191 19.09 -7.10 -10.80
CA LYS A 191 19.49 -5.70 -10.92
C LYS A 191 18.44 -4.88 -11.64
N ASN A 192 18.26 -3.67 -11.18
CA ASN A 192 17.12 -2.82 -11.50
C ASN A 192 17.56 -1.41 -11.85
N VAL A 193 16.73 -0.71 -12.62
CA VAL A 193 16.91 0.70 -12.94
C VAL A 193 15.64 1.49 -12.58
N VAL A 194 15.87 2.67 -12.02
CA VAL A 194 14.81 3.64 -11.70
C VAL A 194 14.50 4.47 -12.93
N LEU A 195 13.22 4.58 -13.27
CA LEU A 195 12.76 5.31 -14.46
C LEU A 195 12.16 6.68 -14.12
N ILE A 196 11.74 6.88 -12.87
CA ILE A 196 11.03 8.09 -12.41
C ILE A 196 11.61 8.55 -11.08
N ASP A 197 11.97 9.83 -10.98
CA ASP A 197 12.46 10.44 -9.75
C ASP A 197 11.41 10.43 -8.63
N ASP A 198 11.83 10.24 -7.38
CA ASP A 198 10.95 10.34 -6.23
C ASP A 198 10.37 11.77 -6.05
N GLU A 199 11.06 12.78 -6.55
CA GLU A 199 10.58 14.17 -6.51
C GLU A 199 9.49 14.47 -7.54
N GLN A 200 9.37 13.67 -8.61
CA GLN A 200 8.31 13.80 -9.62
C GLN A 200 7.02 13.06 -9.24
N THR A 201 7.09 12.22 -8.26
CA THR A 201 5.91 11.65 -7.62
C THR A 201 5.56 12.52 -6.41
N ALA A 202 5.01 13.70 -6.67
CA ALA A 202 4.08 14.22 -5.69
C ALA A 202 3.04 13.11 -5.51
N SER A 203 3.14 12.43 -4.37
CA SER A 203 2.12 11.53 -3.90
C SER A 203 0.77 12.23 -4.09
N PRO A 204 -0.33 11.54 -4.40
CA PRO A 204 -1.65 12.14 -4.25
C PRO A 204 -1.86 12.76 -2.86
N THR A 205 -0.97 12.43 -1.90
CA THR A 205 -0.91 13.00 -0.55
C THR A 205 -0.20 14.37 -0.47
N GLU A 206 0.47 14.86 -1.53
CA GLU A 206 1.10 16.21 -1.53
C GLU A 206 0.37 17.24 -2.40
N LYS A 207 -0.84 16.91 -2.91
CA LYS A 207 -1.90 17.89 -3.15
C LYS A 207 -2.96 17.90 -2.04
N GLN A 208 -2.61 17.50 -0.87
CA GLN A 208 -3.14 18.14 0.30
C GLN A 208 -2.40 19.49 0.39
N GLU A 209 -3.04 20.54 -0.12
CA GLU A 209 -2.97 21.85 0.49
C GLU A 209 -2.78 21.61 2.00
N GLU A 210 -1.98 22.43 2.68
CA GLU A 210 -1.92 22.42 4.14
C GLU A 210 -3.29 22.10 4.69
N ILE A 211 -3.53 20.82 4.99
CA ILE A 211 -4.67 20.41 5.79
C ILE A 211 -4.31 20.99 7.14
N SER A 212 -4.90 22.14 7.43
CA SER A 212 -4.82 22.76 8.73
C SER A 212 -5.15 21.71 9.78
N GLU A 213 -4.59 21.83 10.96
CA GLU A 213 -4.88 20.98 12.14
C GLU A 213 -6.40 20.74 12.38
N GLU A 214 -7.27 21.48 11.68
CA GLU A 214 -8.73 21.31 11.67
C GLU A 214 -9.25 20.05 10.93
N GLU A 215 -8.46 19.34 10.07
CA GLU A 215 -8.97 18.15 9.37
C GLU A 215 -8.72 16.82 10.11
N GLU A 216 -7.77 16.74 11.05
CA GLU A 216 -7.71 15.61 11.99
C GLU A 216 -8.88 15.59 12.96
N ASP A 217 -9.45 16.77 13.26
CA ASP A 217 -10.66 16.91 14.09
C ASP A 217 -11.95 16.49 13.36
N MET A 218 -11.96 16.33 12.03
CA MET A 218 -13.15 15.94 11.27
C MET A 218 -13.59 14.48 11.47
N LEU A 219 -12.76 13.64 12.05
CA LEU A 219 -13.10 12.25 12.41
C LEU A 219 -13.77 12.13 13.79
N ASN A 220 -13.80 13.22 14.57
CA ASN A 220 -14.40 13.25 15.90
C ASN A 220 -15.70 14.06 15.88
N PHE A 221 -16.82 13.38 15.99
CA PHE A 221 -18.13 14.04 15.98
C PHE A 221 -19.16 13.32 16.86
N VAL A 222 -20.13 14.08 17.28
CA VAL A 222 -21.35 13.59 17.90
C VAL A 222 -22.50 13.82 16.93
N MET A 223 -23.32 12.81 16.69
CA MET A 223 -24.42 12.89 15.75
C MET A 223 -25.75 12.47 16.35
N ARG A 224 -26.84 13.01 15.80
CA ARG A 224 -28.22 12.56 16.05
C ARG A 224 -29.01 12.55 14.76
N SER A 225 -30.10 11.78 14.74
CA SER A 225 -31.07 11.87 13.66
C SER A 225 -31.85 13.20 13.74
N LYS A 226 -32.30 13.70 12.60
CA LYS A 226 -33.06 14.94 12.48
C LYS A 226 -34.38 14.88 13.25
N SER A 227 -35.04 13.72 13.27
CA SER A 227 -36.26 13.50 14.05
C SER A 227 -36.04 13.45 15.56
N GLY A 228 -34.78 13.23 16.02
CA GLY A 228 -34.43 13.07 17.43
C GLY A 228 -34.95 11.77 18.08
N LYS A 229 -35.50 10.85 17.28
CA LYS A 229 -36.11 9.60 17.80
C LYS A 229 -35.07 8.56 18.24
N GLN A 230 -33.87 8.67 17.74
CA GLN A 230 -32.82 7.70 17.99
C GLN A 230 -31.68 8.43 18.68
N GLY A 231 -31.51 8.38 19.93
CA GLY A 231 -30.44 8.94 20.74
C GLY A 231 -29.24 9.60 20.06
N TYR A 232 -28.22 9.91 20.82
CA TYR A 232 -26.95 10.43 20.28
C TYR A 232 -25.95 9.29 20.05
N VAL A 233 -25.11 9.46 19.04
CA VAL A 233 -24.02 8.57 18.72
C VAL A 233 -22.74 9.38 18.57
N GLY A 234 -21.67 8.92 19.19
CA GLY A 234 -20.33 9.49 19.04
C GLY A 234 -19.51 8.72 18.01
N CYS A 235 -18.64 9.44 17.31
CA CYS A 235 -17.55 8.87 16.54
C CYS A 235 -16.25 9.52 17.01
N VAL A 236 -15.31 8.73 17.50
CA VAL A 236 -13.98 9.19 17.91
C VAL A 236 -12.94 8.25 17.29
N ASN A 237 -12.02 8.84 16.51
CA ASN A 237 -11.01 8.09 15.78
C ASN A 237 -11.58 6.92 14.95
N GLY A 238 -12.72 7.16 14.29
CA GLY A 238 -13.39 6.16 13.46
C GLY A 238 -14.20 5.09 14.22
N SER A 239 -14.19 5.10 15.56
CA SER A 239 -14.99 4.19 16.37
C SER A 239 -16.35 4.81 16.68
N ILE A 240 -17.44 4.11 16.36
CA ILE A 240 -18.83 4.55 16.57
C ILE A 240 -19.40 3.89 17.83
N PHE A 241 -20.01 4.68 18.71
CA PHE A 241 -20.62 4.22 19.95
C PHE A 241 -21.88 5.00 20.33
N GLY A 242 -22.81 4.34 21.00
CA GLY A 242 -24.02 4.99 21.51
C GLY A 242 -23.71 5.87 22.72
N ILE A 243 -24.36 7.05 22.80
CA ILE A 243 -24.24 7.98 23.92
C ILE A 243 -25.55 7.93 24.72
N GLY A 244 -25.49 7.49 25.97
CA GLY A 244 -26.64 7.28 26.84
C GLY A 244 -27.18 8.53 27.54
N ASP A 245 -26.38 9.62 27.58
CA ASP A 245 -26.74 10.85 28.28
C ASP A 245 -26.25 12.12 27.59
N ILE A 246 -26.97 13.22 27.81
CA ILE A 246 -26.65 14.50 27.18
C ILE A 246 -25.42 15.19 27.77
N GLY A 247 -25.02 14.83 28.98
CA GLY A 247 -23.80 15.36 29.61
C GLY A 247 -22.55 14.85 28.87
N THR A 248 -22.56 13.59 28.44
CA THR A 248 -21.50 13.03 27.57
C THR A 248 -21.43 13.73 26.22
N VAL A 249 -22.57 14.12 25.63
CA VAL A 249 -22.59 14.93 24.39
C VAL A 249 -21.90 16.26 24.61
N GLY A 250 -22.22 16.98 25.72
CA GLY A 250 -21.55 18.23 26.07
C GLY A 250 -20.04 18.07 26.26
N ALA A 251 -19.61 17.06 27.02
CA ALA A 251 -18.20 16.81 27.25
C ALA A 251 -17.41 16.51 25.95
N LEU A 252 -18.00 15.79 24.99
CA LEU A 252 -17.40 15.54 23.70
C LEU A 252 -17.31 16.80 22.83
N GLN A 253 -18.33 17.66 22.88
CA GLN A 253 -18.32 18.96 22.19
C GLN A 253 -17.28 19.92 22.80
N ASP A 254 -17.17 19.95 24.13
CA ASP A 254 -16.14 20.73 24.84
C ASP A 254 -14.70 20.21 24.53
N ALA A 255 -14.58 18.92 24.18
CA ALA A 255 -13.35 18.30 23.71
C ALA A 255 -13.10 18.47 22.19
N GLY A 256 -13.90 19.31 21.50
CA GLY A 256 -13.71 19.64 20.08
C GLY A 256 -14.52 18.78 19.09
N CYS A 257 -15.32 17.80 19.55
CA CYS A 257 -16.15 17.00 18.64
C CYS A 257 -17.25 17.86 18.00
N LYS A 258 -17.35 17.82 16.67
CA LYS A 258 -18.43 18.53 15.94
C LYS A 258 -19.79 17.84 16.17
N HIS A 259 -20.86 18.64 16.32
CA HIS A 259 -22.21 18.11 16.42
C HIS A 259 -22.89 18.10 15.06
N LEU A 260 -23.28 16.92 14.61
CA LEU A 260 -23.93 16.69 13.31
C LEU A 260 -25.40 16.28 13.51
N VAL A 261 -26.27 16.82 12.67
CA VAL A 261 -27.65 16.38 12.55
C VAL A 261 -27.82 15.77 11.17
N LEU A 262 -28.08 14.47 11.11
CA LEU A 262 -28.23 13.72 9.87
C LEU A 262 -29.71 13.48 9.56
N ASP A 263 -30.05 13.36 8.29
CA ASP A 263 -31.36 12.83 7.93
C ASP A 263 -31.53 11.41 8.48
N ASP A 264 -32.76 11.05 8.88
CA ASP A 264 -33.04 9.79 9.56
C ASP A 264 -32.56 8.57 8.78
N GLY A 265 -32.66 8.60 7.44
CA GLY A 265 -32.18 7.53 6.59
C GLY A 265 -30.65 7.38 6.55
N ASP A 266 -29.90 8.49 6.64
CA ASP A 266 -28.43 8.47 6.69
C ASP A 266 -27.94 8.04 8.07
N PHE A 267 -28.62 8.50 9.12
CA PHE A 267 -28.37 8.07 10.48
C PHE A 267 -28.60 6.57 10.65
N ASP A 268 -29.72 6.03 10.15
CA ASP A 268 -30.02 4.59 10.18
C ASP A 268 -29.00 3.75 9.41
N ARG A 269 -28.56 4.22 8.24
CA ARG A 269 -27.49 3.54 7.47
C ARG A 269 -26.20 3.44 8.25
N LEU A 270 -25.80 4.53 8.90
CA LEU A 270 -24.59 4.59 9.70
C LEU A 270 -24.64 3.64 10.91
N ILE A 271 -25.76 3.65 11.65
CA ILE A 271 -25.94 2.77 12.81
C ILE A 271 -26.08 1.30 12.40
N ASN A 272 -26.77 1.02 11.32
CA ASN A 272 -26.97 -0.36 10.86
C ASN A 272 -25.72 -0.95 10.20
N SER A 273 -24.76 -0.12 9.76
CA SER A 273 -23.46 -0.58 9.26
C SER A 273 -22.69 -1.42 10.28
N GLN A 274 -22.90 -1.19 11.57
CA GLN A 274 -22.29 -1.98 12.65
C GLN A 274 -22.84 -3.41 12.76
N LYS A 275 -23.99 -3.68 12.12
CA LYS A 275 -24.65 -5.01 12.14
C LYS A 275 -24.36 -5.84 10.91
N LEU A 276 -23.67 -5.28 9.92
CA LEU A 276 -23.29 -5.97 8.69
C LEU A 276 -21.97 -6.72 8.87
N ASP A 277 -21.74 -7.74 8.03
CA ASP A 277 -20.42 -8.35 7.93
C ASP A 277 -19.36 -7.29 7.56
N ASP A 278 -18.09 -7.56 7.84
CA ASP A 278 -17.02 -6.56 7.75
C ASP A 278 -16.87 -5.93 6.36
N ASP A 279 -17.16 -6.67 5.29
CA ASP A 279 -17.05 -6.18 3.92
C ASP A 279 -18.15 -5.15 3.59
N LYS A 280 -19.40 -5.46 3.93
CA LYS A 280 -20.53 -4.55 3.73
C LYS A 280 -20.48 -3.34 4.68
N ARG A 281 -19.98 -3.55 5.90
CA ARG A 281 -19.80 -2.48 6.87
C ARG A 281 -18.86 -1.40 6.38
N ASN A 282 -17.71 -1.78 5.78
CA ASN A 282 -16.73 -0.84 5.26
C ASN A 282 -17.29 0.00 4.09
N GLU A 283 -18.07 -0.59 3.20
CA GLU A 283 -18.71 0.11 2.08
C GLU A 283 -19.76 1.12 2.56
N VAL A 284 -20.62 0.70 3.49
CA VAL A 284 -21.67 1.57 4.05
C VAL A 284 -21.08 2.71 4.87
N LEU A 285 -20.02 2.44 5.67
CA LEU A 285 -19.29 3.45 6.42
C LEU A 285 -18.64 4.49 5.50
N LYS A 286 -18.03 4.06 4.42
CA LYS A 286 -17.42 4.98 3.43
C LYS A 286 -18.45 5.92 2.83
N VAL A 287 -19.57 5.40 2.36
CA VAL A 287 -20.67 6.23 1.80
C VAL A 287 -21.23 7.20 2.83
N ALA A 288 -21.41 6.76 4.08
CA ALA A 288 -21.93 7.62 5.14
C ALA A 288 -20.92 8.73 5.51
N LEU A 289 -19.63 8.43 5.61
CA LEU A 289 -18.56 9.41 5.88
C LEU A 289 -18.41 10.41 4.75
N ASP A 290 -18.50 9.99 3.49
CA ASP A 290 -18.47 10.89 2.32
C ASP A 290 -19.66 11.86 2.33
N ASN A 291 -20.85 11.40 2.71
CA ASN A 291 -22.02 12.25 2.84
C ASN A 291 -21.89 13.26 4.00
N VAL A 292 -21.32 12.86 5.12
CA VAL A 292 -21.02 13.73 6.26
C VAL A 292 -19.99 14.79 5.86
N ALA A 293 -18.90 14.40 5.21
CA ALA A 293 -17.87 15.33 4.71
C ALA A 293 -18.46 16.37 3.73
N ASN A 294 -19.33 15.94 2.82
CA ASN A 294 -20.02 16.84 1.89
C ASN A 294 -20.99 17.79 2.60
N THR A 295 -21.65 17.34 3.66
CA THR A 295 -22.56 18.19 4.47
C THR A 295 -21.79 19.25 5.25
N ILE A 296 -20.57 18.95 5.69
CA ILE A 296 -19.68 19.89 6.40
C ILE A 296 -19.09 20.92 5.42
N LYS A 297 -18.72 20.52 4.20
CA LYS A 297 -18.14 21.42 3.17
C LYS A 297 -19.15 22.44 2.62
N ASN A 298 -20.46 22.14 2.70
CA ASN A 298 -21.53 22.98 2.17
C ASN A 298 -22.19 23.86 3.24
N LYS A 299 -21.64 23.95 4.43
CA LYS A 299 -21.99 24.89 5.50
C LYS A 299 -20.87 25.88 5.76
#